data_f4efbaeded228a42c52014e7f55790fc
#
_entry.id   f4efbaeded228a42c52014e7f55790fc
#
_cell.length_a   1.000
_cell.length_b   1.000
_cell.length_c   1.000
_cell.angle_alpha   90.00
_cell.angle_beta   90.00
_cell.angle_gamma   90.00
#
_symmetry.space_group_name_H-M   'P 1'
#
loop_
_entity.id
_entity.type
_entity.pdbx_description
1 polymer ?
#
loop_
_entity_poly.entity_id
_entity_poly.type
_entity_poly.pdbx_seq_one_letter_code
_entity_poly.pdbx_strand_id
1 'polypeptide(L)'
;VLGPIGWKIGTFISDIVYAGISGSFRVVFGAIFGFVYAPLVITGLHHMSNAIDMQLIADFGGTMLWPMIALSNIAQGSAVLGMIYLQRKNAAAQEVNVPSCISCYLGVTEPAMFGVNLKFHFPFICGMIGSAIAAVVCVATSTTANAIGVGGIPGILSIQPAYMLSFALCMVIAIVVPFVLTVIVGKKKGVA
;
A
#
# COMPACT_ATOMS: atom_id res chain seq x y z
N VAL A 1 -29.24 -15.85 12.22
CA VAL A 1 -28.45 -17.11 12.22
C VAL A 1 -27.09 -16.92 11.57
N LEU A 2 -26.93 -16.11 10.49
CA LEU A 2 -25.66 -15.90 9.80
C LEU A 2 -24.71 -14.93 10.53
N GLY A 3 -25.22 -13.97 11.29
CA GLY A 3 -24.43 -12.96 11.99
C GLY A 3 -23.39 -13.54 12.96
N PRO A 4 -23.75 -14.44 13.90
CA PRO A 4 -22.78 -15.01 14.82
C PRO A 4 -21.71 -15.87 14.16
N ILE A 5 -22.04 -16.54 13.04
CA ILE A 5 -21.09 -17.35 12.28
C ILE A 5 -20.09 -16.43 11.53
N GLY A 6 -20.62 -15.40 10.87
CA GLY A 6 -19.80 -14.40 10.19
C GLY A 6 -18.85 -13.66 11.15
N TRP A 7 -19.33 -13.33 12.33
CA TRP A 7 -18.51 -12.69 13.36
C TRP A 7 -17.38 -13.61 13.87
N LYS A 8 -17.69 -14.89 14.16
CA LYS A 8 -16.67 -15.86 14.55
C LYS A 8 -15.58 -16.06 13.48
N ILE A 9 -15.97 -16.09 12.20
CA ILE A 9 -15.02 -16.16 11.09
C ILE A 9 -14.16 -14.89 11.04
N GLY A 10 -14.78 -13.73 11.18
CA GLY A 10 -14.07 -12.43 11.22
C GLY A 10 -13.06 -12.38 12.36
N THR A 11 -13.46 -12.74 13.58
CA THR A 11 -12.57 -12.79 14.74
C THR A 11 -11.42 -13.76 14.53
N PHE A 12 -11.69 -14.94 13.99
CA PHE A 12 -10.65 -15.94 13.71
C PHE A 12 -9.61 -15.43 12.69
N ILE A 13 -10.06 -14.76 11.62
CA ILE A 13 -9.15 -14.13 10.64
C ILE A 13 -8.37 -13.00 11.29
N SER A 14 -9.03 -12.16 12.08
CA SER A 14 -8.39 -11.07 12.83
C SER A 14 -7.30 -11.59 13.77
N ASP A 15 -7.56 -12.66 14.51
CA ASP A 15 -6.58 -13.28 15.41
C ASP A 15 -5.36 -13.80 14.64
N ILE A 16 -5.55 -14.45 13.47
CA ILE A 16 -4.45 -14.92 12.62
C ILE A 16 -3.62 -13.74 12.12
N VAL A 17 -4.27 -12.69 11.63
CA VAL A 17 -3.58 -11.49 11.13
C VAL A 17 -2.85 -10.80 12.26
N TYR A 18 -3.48 -10.65 13.42
CA TYR A 18 -2.87 -10.06 14.60
C TYR A 18 -1.66 -10.87 15.09
N ALA A 19 -1.77 -12.20 15.14
CA ALA A 19 -0.65 -13.07 15.49
C ALA A 19 0.51 -12.94 14.49
N GLY A 20 0.20 -12.79 13.20
CA GLY A 20 1.19 -12.53 12.15
C GLY A 20 1.93 -11.20 12.35
N ILE A 21 1.18 -10.15 12.70
CA ILE A 21 1.73 -8.79 12.87
C ILE A 21 2.45 -8.61 14.21
N SER A 22 1.97 -9.26 15.27
CA SER A 22 2.49 -9.11 16.63
C SER A 22 3.55 -10.17 17.00
N GLY A 23 3.63 -11.26 16.24
CA GLY A 23 4.52 -12.38 16.50
C GLY A 23 5.97 -12.15 16.09
N SER A 24 6.82 -13.15 16.34
CA SER A 24 8.25 -13.14 15.97
C SER A 24 8.47 -13.02 14.46
N PHE A 25 7.48 -13.41 13.64
CA PHE A 25 7.53 -13.35 12.17
C PHE A 25 6.91 -12.08 11.58
N ARG A 26 6.62 -11.07 12.40
CA ARG A 26 5.95 -9.84 11.97
C ARG A 26 6.61 -9.17 10.77
N VAL A 27 7.92 -9.16 10.70
CA VAL A 27 8.68 -8.55 9.59
C VAL A 27 8.44 -9.30 8.28
N VAL A 28 8.43 -10.64 8.34
CA VAL A 28 8.14 -11.50 7.18
C VAL A 28 6.69 -11.32 6.73
N PHE A 29 5.76 -11.27 7.69
CA PHE A 29 4.35 -10.97 7.39
C PHE A 29 4.19 -9.62 6.69
N GLY A 30 4.82 -8.56 7.23
CA GLY A 30 4.80 -7.23 6.64
C GLY A 30 5.36 -7.20 5.21
N ALA A 31 6.49 -7.89 4.97
CA ALA A 31 7.07 -8.01 3.65
C ALA A 31 6.13 -8.69 2.64
N ILE A 32 5.56 -9.83 3.03
CA ILE A 32 4.62 -10.59 2.19
C ILE A 32 3.36 -9.77 1.94
N PHE A 33 2.75 -9.22 2.98
CA PHE A 33 1.52 -8.44 2.87
C PHE A 33 1.73 -7.21 1.98
N GLY A 34 2.78 -6.42 2.22
CA GLY A 34 3.10 -5.24 1.42
C GLY A 34 3.38 -5.59 -0.05
N PHE A 35 3.98 -6.76 -0.33
CA PHE A 35 4.22 -7.23 -1.69
C PHE A 35 2.93 -7.68 -2.38
N VAL A 36 2.08 -8.43 -1.68
CA VAL A 36 0.89 -9.10 -2.26
C VAL A 36 -0.33 -8.17 -2.31
N TYR A 37 -0.34 -7.08 -1.55
CA TYR A 37 -1.53 -6.21 -1.46
C TYR A 37 -1.96 -5.64 -2.83
N ALA A 38 -1.02 -5.18 -3.65
CA ALA A 38 -1.35 -4.66 -4.97
C ALA A 38 -2.02 -5.72 -5.89
N PRO A 39 -1.56 -6.97 -5.99
CA PRO A 39 -2.33 -8.07 -6.60
C PRO A 39 -3.74 -8.27 -6.01
N LEU A 40 -3.91 -8.14 -4.69
CA LEU A 40 -5.24 -8.24 -4.07
C LEU A 40 -6.18 -7.11 -4.52
N VAL A 41 -5.64 -5.92 -4.77
CA VAL A 41 -6.44 -4.81 -5.33
C VAL A 41 -6.96 -5.15 -6.71
N ILE A 42 -6.14 -5.75 -7.59
CA ILE A 42 -6.54 -6.14 -8.94
C ILE A 42 -7.70 -7.14 -8.92
N THR A 43 -7.68 -8.07 -7.96
CA THR A 43 -8.74 -9.09 -7.82
C THR A 43 -10.01 -8.57 -7.12
N GLY A 44 -9.97 -7.36 -6.55
CA GLY A 44 -11.04 -6.79 -5.73
C GLY A 44 -11.10 -7.35 -4.30
N LEU A 45 -10.25 -8.30 -3.94
CA LEU A 45 -10.23 -8.92 -2.61
C LEU A 45 -9.77 -7.96 -1.50
N HIS A 46 -9.13 -6.85 -1.87
CA HIS A 46 -8.68 -5.82 -0.93
C HIS A 46 -9.82 -5.22 -0.08
N HIS A 47 -11.07 -5.25 -0.56
CA HIS A 47 -12.21 -4.80 0.23
C HIS A 47 -12.44 -5.62 1.52
N MET A 48 -11.99 -6.87 1.53
CA MET A 48 -12.05 -7.71 2.74
C MET A 48 -11.09 -7.21 3.83
N SER A 49 -9.99 -6.55 3.48
CA SER A 49 -9.05 -6.02 4.45
C SER A 49 -9.66 -4.92 5.33
N ASN A 50 -10.62 -4.14 4.81
CA ASN A 50 -11.33 -3.13 5.60
C ASN A 50 -12.13 -3.76 6.74
N ALA A 51 -12.76 -4.92 6.51
CA ALA A 51 -13.49 -5.63 7.55
C ALA A 51 -12.53 -6.17 8.62
N ILE A 52 -11.36 -6.66 8.22
CA ILE A 52 -10.30 -7.12 9.13
C ILE A 52 -9.76 -5.94 9.94
N ASP A 53 -9.49 -4.79 9.31
CA ASP A 53 -9.04 -3.58 10.00
C ASP A 53 -10.05 -3.11 11.05
N MET A 54 -11.34 -3.08 10.71
CA MET A 54 -12.40 -2.70 11.66
C MET A 54 -12.45 -3.67 12.85
N GLN A 55 -12.27 -4.97 12.61
CA GLN A 55 -12.23 -5.96 13.67
C GLN A 55 -10.99 -5.78 14.55
N LEU A 56 -9.81 -5.56 13.96
CA LEU A 56 -8.57 -5.28 14.69
C LEU A 56 -8.71 -4.04 15.58
N ILE A 57 -9.32 -2.97 15.06
CA ILE A 57 -9.57 -1.74 15.83
C ILE A 57 -10.52 -2.02 17.00
N ALA A 58 -11.58 -2.81 16.78
CA ALA A 58 -12.55 -3.14 17.81
C ALA A 58 -11.96 -4.03 18.92
N ASP A 59 -11.14 -5.03 18.55
CA ASP A 59 -10.60 -6.01 19.49
C ASP A 59 -9.33 -5.51 20.20
N PHE A 60 -8.48 -4.73 19.52
CA PHE A 60 -7.15 -4.34 19.99
C PHE A 60 -6.93 -2.83 20.10
N GLY A 61 -7.94 -2.01 19.79
CA GLY A 61 -7.87 -0.55 19.89
C GLY A 61 -7.03 0.13 18.78
N GLY A 62 -6.65 -0.60 17.74
CA GLY A 62 -5.89 -0.09 16.60
C GLY A 62 -5.48 -1.17 15.64
N THR A 63 -5.06 -0.77 14.43
CA THR A 63 -4.60 -1.70 13.39
C THR A 63 -3.23 -1.32 12.84
N MET A 64 -2.38 -2.31 12.61
CA MET A 64 -1.13 -2.18 11.85
C MET A 64 -1.31 -2.54 10.36
N LEU A 65 -2.47 -3.09 9.99
CA LEU A 65 -2.73 -3.49 8.61
C LEU A 65 -2.99 -2.27 7.71
N TRP A 66 -3.84 -1.35 8.19
CA TRP A 66 -4.17 -0.13 7.46
C TRP A 66 -2.96 0.74 7.07
N PRO A 67 -1.97 0.99 7.93
CA PRO A 67 -0.76 1.70 7.52
C PRO A 67 -0.04 1.05 6.34
N MET A 68 0.05 -0.29 6.30
CA MET A 68 0.67 -1.02 5.19
C MET A 68 -0.13 -0.88 3.90
N ILE A 69 -1.47 -0.85 3.98
CA ILE A 69 -2.37 -0.59 2.85
C ILE A 69 -2.10 0.80 2.26
N ALA A 70 -2.05 1.83 3.10
CA ALA A 70 -1.76 3.19 2.67
C ALA A 70 -0.38 3.31 2.01
N LEU A 71 0.64 2.62 2.55
CA LEU A 71 1.98 2.58 1.96
C LEU A 71 2.00 1.88 0.60
N SER A 72 1.20 0.82 0.41
CA SER A 72 1.07 0.16 -0.89
C SER A 72 0.47 1.09 -1.93
N ASN A 73 -0.54 1.86 -1.57
CA ASN A 73 -1.14 2.85 -2.48
C ASN A 73 -0.11 3.92 -2.87
N ILE A 74 0.62 4.47 -1.90
CA ILE A 74 1.70 5.44 -2.14
C ILE A 74 2.77 4.83 -3.06
N ALA A 75 3.18 3.59 -2.82
CA ALA A 75 4.21 2.92 -3.62
C ALA A 75 3.78 2.72 -5.08
N GLN A 76 2.52 2.35 -5.34
CA GLN A 76 2.00 2.23 -6.69
C GLN A 76 1.92 3.59 -7.39
N GLY A 77 1.51 4.65 -6.70
CA GLY A 77 1.55 6.02 -7.22
C GLY A 77 2.96 6.51 -7.53
N SER A 78 3.92 6.12 -6.72
CA SER A 78 5.33 6.49 -6.90
C SER A 78 6.00 5.75 -8.06
N ALA A 79 5.54 4.54 -8.38
CA ALA A 79 5.92 3.87 -9.62
C ALA A 79 5.40 4.64 -10.85
N VAL A 80 4.16 5.15 -10.79
CA VAL A 80 3.61 6.04 -11.86
C VAL A 80 4.38 7.35 -11.93
N LEU A 81 4.80 7.93 -10.79
CA LEU A 81 5.67 9.11 -10.78
C LEU A 81 6.98 8.86 -11.55
N GLY A 82 7.56 7.66 -11.43
CA GLY A 82 8.69 7.22 -12.24
C GLY A 82 8.38 7.19 -13.75
N MET A 83 7.16 6.76 -14.13
CA MET A 83 6.71 6.79 -15.52
C MET A 83 6.48 8.21 -16.03
N ILE A 84 5.95 9.12 -15.21
CA ILE A 84 5.85 10.54 -15.53
C ILE A 84 7.23 11.12 -15.91
N TYR A 85 8.24 10.81 -15.10
CA TYR A 85 9.61 11.25 -15.36
C TYR A 85 10.19 10.67 -16.65
N LEU A 86 10.00 9.38 -16.89
CA LEU A 86 10.49 8.68 -18.09
C LEU A 86 9.82 9.21 -19.37
N GLN A 87 8.52 9.38 -19.35
CA GLN A 87 7.69 9.76 -20.49
C GLN A 87 7.40 11.28 -20.56
N ARG A 88 8.23 12.12 -19.93
CA ARG A 88 8.01 13.57 -19.80
C ARG A 88 7.82 14.33 -21.11
N LYS A 89 8.30 13.76 -22.23
CA LYS A 89 8.16 14.36 -23.57
C LYS A 89 6.91 13.91 -24.32
N ASN A 90 6.19 12.92 -23.80
CA ASN A 90 4.99 12.38 -24.41
C ASN A 90 3.74 12.97 -23.73
N ALA A 91 3.14 13.99 -24.38
CA ALA A 91 1.96 14.67 -23.84
C ALA A 91 0.78 13.72 -23.60
N ALA A 92 0.49 12.82 -24.55
CA ALA A 92 -0.59 11.86 -24.42
C ALA A 92 -0.39 10.89 -23.23
N ALA A 93 0.86 10.50 -22.95
CA ALA A 93 1.15 9.69 -21.78
C ALA A 93 0.95 10.49 -20.47
N GLN A 94 1.28 11.79 -20.45
CA GLN A 94 1.10 12.63 -19.27
C GLN A 94 -0.37 12.86 -18.92
N GLU A 95 -1.26 12.93 -19.90
CA GLU A 95 -2.71 13.05 -19.68
C GLU A 95 -3.29 11.89 -18.87
N VAL A 96 -2.67 10.71 -18.93
CA VAL A 96 -3.05 9.52 -18.14
C VAL A 96 -2.22 9.42 -16.86
N ASN A 97 -0.90 9.57 -16.97
CA ASN A 97 0.01 9.31 -15.85
C ASN A 97 -0.18 10.30 -14.70
N VAL A 98 -0.33 11.61 -15.00
CA VAL A 98 -0.41 12.62 -13.94
C VAL A 98 -1.67 12.47 -13.08
N PRO A 99 -2.89 12.44 -13.64
CA PRO A 99 -4.09 12.27 -12.81
C PRO A 99 -4.10 10.90 -12.11
N SER A 100 -3.57 9.83 -12.73
CA SER A 100 -3.45 8.52 -12.10
C SER A 100 -2.52 8.55 -10.88
N CYS A 101 -1.40 9.26 -10.96
CA CYS A 101 -0.48 9.43 -9.84
C CYS A 101 -1.14 10.19 -8.68
N ILE A 102 -1.80 11.31 -8.99
CA ILE A 102 -2.52 12.13 -7.99
C ILE A 102 -3.63 11.31 -7.32
N SER A 103 -4.44 10.60 -8.10
CA SER A 103 -5.49 9.73 -7.60
C SER A 103 -4.94 8.68 -6.61
N CYS A 104 -3.83 8.07 -6.97
CA CYS A 104 -3.18 7.05 -6.17
C CYS A 104 -2.66 7.61 -4.83
N TYR A 105 -2.06 8.79 -4.83
CA TYR A 105 -1.63 9.49 -3.62
C TYR A 105 -2.79 9.95 -2.73
N LEU A 106 -3.98 10.11 -3.32
CA LEU A 106 -5.23 10.38 -2.59
C LEU A 106 -5.96 9.10 -2.16
N GLY A 107 -5.41 7.91 -2.44
CA GLY A 107 -5.91 6.63 -1.95
C GLY A 107 -6.72 5.81 -2.95
N VAL A 108 -6.85 6.25 -4.20
CA VAL A 108 -7.56 5.54 -5.27
C VAL A 108 -6.54 5.01 -6.27
N THR A 109 -6.24 3.72 -6.18
CA THR A 109 -5.11 3.08 -6.91
C THR A 109 -5.47 2.54 -8.29
N GLU A 110 -6.74 2.31 -8.57
CA GLU A 110 -7.22 1.67 -9.79
C GLU A 110 -6.76 2.40 -11.06
N PRO A 111 -6.84 3.75 -11.17
CA PRO A 111 -6.34 4.45 -12.37
C PRO A 111 -4.84 4.25 -12.58
N ALA A 112 -4.05 4.25 -11.51
CA ALA A 112 -2.60 4.01 -11.58
C ALA A 112 -2.29 2.57 -11.98
N MET A 113 -3.01 1.60 -11.41
CA MET A 113 -2.78 0.19 -11.69
C MET A 113 -3.18 -0.18 -13.12
N PHE A 114 -4.41 0.09 -13.51
CA PHE A 114 -4.93 -0.33 -14.82
C PHE A 114 -4.48 0.60 -15.96
N GLY A 115 -4.38 1.90 -15.70
CA GLY A 115 -3.98 2.87 -16.71
C GLY A 115 -2.49 2.85 -17.05
N VAL A 116 -1.64 2.55 -16.07
CA VAL A 116 -0.17 2.69 -16.21
C VAL A 116 0.58 1.42 -15.78
N ASN A 117 0.49 1.03 -14.51
CA ASN A 117 1.40 0.04 -13.94
C ASN A 117 1.27 -1.35 -14.58
N LEU A 118 0.06 -1.83 -14.81
CA LEU A 118 -0.19 -3.12 -15.46
C LEU A 118 0.09 -3.06 -16.96
N LYS A 119 -0.11 -1.92 -17.61
CA LYS A 119 0.18 -1.76 -19.04
C LYS A 119 1.65 -1.98 -19.35
N PHE A 120 2.55 -1.51 -18.49
CA PHE A 120 4.00 -1.65 -18.64
C PHE A 120 4.59 -2.81 -17.83
N HIS A 121 3.86 -3.39 -16.91
CA HIS A 121 4.20 -4.49 -16.00
C HIS A 121 5.32 -4.15 -14.99
N PHE A 122 6.46 -3.63 -15.43
CA PHE A 122 7.60 -3.36 -14.54
C PHE A 122 7.31 -2.30 -13.46
N PRO A 123 6.54 -1.20 -13.71
CA PRO A 123 6.23 -0.25 -12.65
C PRO A 123 5.39 -0.90 -11.53
N PHE A 124 4.48 -1.81 -11.91
CA PHE A 124 3.68 -2.58 -10.96
C PHE A 124 4.57 -3.36 -9.98
N ILE A 125 5.56 -4.10 -10.52
CA ILE A 125 6.50 -4.87 -9.70
C ILE A 125 7.38 -3.95 -8.85
N CYS A 126 7.85 -2.81 -9.40
CA CYS A 126 8.60 -1.83 -8.64
C CYS A 126 7.78 -1.26 -7.46
N GLY A 127 6.49 -0.99 -7.68
CA GLY A 127 5.55 -0.60 -6.64
C GLY A 127 5.39 -1.66 -5.55
N MET A 128 5.24 -2.93 -5.92
CA MET A 128 5.16 -4.06 -4.99
C MET A 128 6.42 -4.18 -4.12
N ILE A 129 7.61 -4.07 -4.71
CA ILE A 129 8.88 -4.12 -3.99
C ILE A 129 8.99 -2.95 -3.01
N GLY A 130 8.69 -1.74 -3.44
CA GLY A 130 8.72 -0.57 -2.57
C GLY A 130 7.72 -0.64 -1.43
N SER A 131 6.51 -1.14 -1.70
CA SER A 131 5.50 -1.42 -0.69
C SER A 131 5.98 -2.44 0.35
N ALA A 132 6.59 -3.55 -0.09
CA ALA A 132 7.14 -4.56 0.80
C ALA A 132 8.20 -3.99 1.76
N ILE A 133 9.14 -3.19 1.24
CA ILE A 133 10.20 -2.57 2.05
C ILE A 133 9.59 -1.58 3.05
N ALA A 134 8.65 -0.74 2.63
CA ALA A 134 7.97 0.21 3.50
C ALA A 134 7.15 -0.50 4.58
N ALA A 135 6.46 -1.60 4.24
CA ALA A 135 5.69 -2.41 5.17
C ALA A 135 6.57 -3.10 6.22
N VAL A 136 7.76 -3.58 5.85
CA VAL A 136 8.76 -4.12 6.79
C VAL A 136 9.11 -3.08 7.86
N VAL A 137 9.42 -1.86 7.44
CA VAL A 137 9.76 -0.77 8.38
C VAL A 137 8.55 -0.40 9.23
N CYS A 138 7.37 -0.34 8.62
CA CYS A 138 6.10 -0.04 9.30
C CYS A 138 5.82 -1.03 10.46
N VAL A 139 5.96 -2.33 10.17
CA VAL A 139 5.74 -3.37 11.19
C VAL A 139 6.88 -3.39 12.22
N ALA A 140 8.14 -3.16 11.80
CA ALA A 140 9.27 -3.09 12.70
C ALA A 140 9.13 -1.97 13.73
N THR A 141 8.55 -0.83 13.32
CA THR A 141 8.26 0.33 14.19
C THR A 141 6.91 0.23 14.91
N SER A 142 6.16 -0.87 14.72
CA SER A 142 4.83 -1.08 15.31
C SER A 142 3.85 0.05 15.00
N THR A 143 3.96 0.65 13.83
CA THR A 143 3.12 1.78 13.40
C THR A 143 1.66 1.36 13.35
N THR A 144 0.83 1.99 14.16
CA THR A 144 -0.57 1.64 14.38
C THR A 144 -1.49 2.81 13.99
N ALA A 145 -2.60 2.50 13.35
CA ALA A 145 -3.67 3.44 13.04
C ALA A 145 -4.84 3.28 14.01
N ASN A 146 -5.51 4.40 14.35
CA ASN A 146 -6.72 4.42 15.17
C ASN A 146 -7.98 4.15 14.36
N ALA A 147 -7.93 4.40 13.07
CA ALA A 147 -9.08 4.33 12.18
C ALA A 147 -8.66 3.99 10.77
N ILE A 148 -9.60 3.48 10.00
CA ILE A 148 -9.51 3.39 8.54
C ILE A 148 -9.75 4.79 7.99
N GLY A 149 -8.81 5.32 7.24
CA GLY A 149 -8.90 6.65 6.64
C GLY A 149 -8.74 6.63 5.12
N VAL A 150 -8.29 7.73 4.56
CA VAL A 150 -7.92 7.82 3.15
C VAL A 150 -6.60 7.08 2.92
N GLY A 151 -6.58 6.14 1.99
CA GLY A 151 -5.47 5.20 1.78
C GLY A 151 -4.29 5.76 1.01
N GLY A 152 -3.92 6.96 1.14
CA GLY A 152 -2.76 7.55 0.47
C GLY A 152 -1.95 8.42 1.42
N ILE A 153 -1.37 9.51 0.92
CA ILE A 153 -0.63 10.48 1.75
C ILE A 153 -1.50 11.01 2.90
N PRO A 154 -2.80 11.34 2.70
CA PRO A 154 -3.65 11.77 3.81
C PRO A 154 -3.87 10.69 4.90
N GLY A 155 -3.52 9.44 4.62
CA GLY A 155 -3.59 8.34 5.59
C GLY A 155 -2.82 8.58 6.88
N ILE A 156 -1.82 9.49 6.87
CA ILE A 156 -1.09 9.89 8.07
C ILE A 156 -2.01 10.43 9.18
N LEU A 157 -3.15 11.02 8.82
CA LEU A 157 -4.12 11.55 9.79
C LEU A 157 -4.85 10.44 10.57
N SER A 158 -4.86 9.22 10.06
CA SER A 158 -5.44 8.04 10.73
C SER A 158 -4.45 7.34 11.66
N ILE A 159 -3.17 7.70 11.60
CA ILE A 159 -2.12 7.09 12.42
C ILE A 159 -2.16 7.64 13.83
N GLN A 160 -1.89 6.80 14.82
CA GLN A 160 -1.74 7.26 16.21
C GLN A 160 -0.63 8.30 16.30
N PRO A 161 -0.82 9.41 17.06
CA PRO A 161 0.14 10.50 17.11
C PRO A 161 1.58 10.07 17.45
N ALA A 162 1.73 9.05 18.29
CA ALA A 162 3.02 8.48 18.69
C ALA A 162 3.80 7.87 17.51
N TYR A 163 3.10 7.42 16.45
CA TYR A 163 3.71 6.73 15.30
C TYR A 163 3.73 7.57 14.02
N MET A 164 3.24 8.81 14.04
CA MET A 164 3.20 9.67 12.86
C MET A 164 4.57 9.87 12.21
N LEU A 165 5.62 10.05 13.02
CA LEU A 165 6.99 10.23 12.52
C LEU A 165 7.51 8.94 11.86
N SER A 166 7.25 7.79 12.47
CA SER A 166 7.61 6.48 11.91
C SER A 166 6.88 6.24 10.59
N PHE A 167 5.59 6.59 10.53
CA PHE A 167 4.81 6.47 9.30
C PHE A 167 5.30 7.41 8.21
N ALA A 168 5.66 8.66 8.56
CA ALA A 168 6.26 9.59 7.61
C ALA A 168 7.56 9.03 7.00
N LEU A 169 8.42 8.39 7.80
CA LEU A 169 9.60 7.70 7.29
C LEU A 169 9.22 6.56 6.31
N CYS A 170 8.23 5.74 6.68
CA CYS A 170 7.73 4.68 5.80
C CYS A 170 7.17 5.25 4.49
N MET A 171 6.49 6.40 4.53
CA MET A 171 5.99 7.10 3.32
C MET A 171 7.14 7.54 2.42
N VAL A 172 8.21 8.10 2.98
CA VAL A 172 9.41 8.47 2.20
C VAL A 172 9.99 7.24 1.49
N ILE A 173 10.08 6.10 2.17
CA ILE A 173 10.54 4.84 1.58
C ILE A 173 9.58 4.40 0.46
N ALA A 174 8.27 4.43 0.70
CA ALA A 174 7.24 4.08 -0.28
C ALA A 174 7.20 5.02 -1.50
N ILE A 175 7.75 6.23 -1.39
CA ILE A 175 7.91 7.17 -2.51
C ILE A 175 9.22 6.93 -3.24
N VAL A 176 10.33 6.92 -2.53
CA VAL A 176 11.66 6.94 -3.13
C VAL A 176 12.00 5.60 -3.80
N VAL A 177 11.74 4.48 -3.13
CA VAL A 177 12.15 3.16 -3.63
C VAL A 177 11.45 2.79 -4.95
N PRO A 178 10.10 2.84 -5.07
CA PRO A 178 9.43 2.53 -6.32
C PRO A 178 9.78 3.51 -7.45
N PHE A 179 9.89 4.81 -7.12
CA PHE A 179 10.29 5.83 -8.10
C PHE A 179 11.66 5.50 -8.70
N VAL A 180 12.67 5.32 -7.87
CA VAL A 180 14.04 5.03 -8.32
C VAL A 180 14.11 3.71 -9.10
N LEU A 181 13.49 2.65 -8.59
CA LEU A 181 13.44 1.35 -9.28
C LEU A 181 12.77 1.48 -10.65
N THR A 182 11.63 2.18 -10.73
CA THR A 182 10.91 2.38 -11.99
C THR A 182 11.76 3.15 -13.00
N VAL A 183 12.45 4.21 -12.56
CA VAL A 183 13.33 4.99 -13.43
C VAL A 183 14.52 4.16 -13.93
N ILE A 184 15.15 3.37 -13.06
CA ILE A 184 16.30 2.52 -13.45
C ILE A 184 15.84 1.45 -14.45
N VAL A 185 14.77 0.73 -14.15
CA VAL A 185 14.27 -0.35 -15.00
C VAL A 185 13.73 0.21 -16.32
N GLY A 186 13.02 1.33 -16.28
CA GLY A 186 12.46 1.95 -17.47
C GLY A 186 13.52 2.47 -18.44
N LYS A 187 14.61 3.05 -17.93
CA LYS A 187 15.77 3.41 -18.78
C LYS A 187 16.40 2.20 -19.44
N LYS A 188 16.56 1.08 -18.69
CA LYS A 188 17.10 -0.17 -19.27
C LYS A 188 16.18 -0.78 -20.34
N LYS A 189 14.87 -0.56 -20.25
CA LYS A 189 13.87 -1.04 -21.22
C LYS A 189 13.62 -0.07 -22.39
N GLY A 190 14.30 1.07 -22.43
CA GLY A 190 14.14 2.05 -23.50
C GLY A 190 12.78 2.77 -23.49
N VAL A 191 12.16 2.93 -22.34
CA VAL A 191 10.87 3.63 -22.17
C VAL A 191 11.07 5.16 -22.02
N ALA A 192 12.29 5.62 -21.99
CA ALA A 192 12.65 7.05 -21.84
C ALA A 192 12.63 7.80 -23.16
#